data_ab912db45dfff3492e66ac3e6fe0f53c
#
_entry.id   ab912db45dfff3492e66ac3e6fe0f53c
#
_cell.length_a   1.000
_cell.length_b   1.000
_cell.length_c   1.000
_cell.angle_alpha   90.00
_cell.angle_beta   90.00
_cell.angle_gamma   90.00
#
_symmetry.space_group_name_H-M   'P 1'
#
loop_
_entity.id
_entity.type
_entity.pdbx_description
1 polymer ?
#
loop_
_entity_poly.entity_id
_entity_poly.type
_entity_poly.pdbx_seq_one_letter_code
_entity_poly.pdbx_strand_id
1 'polypeptide(L)' 'MKTFNIYFSDLNKKAQERLLETFMTTPEEENWDIDNFPLAIIEREGGEDA' A
#
# COMPACT_ATOMS: atom_id res chain seq x y z
N MET A 1 1.40 3.54 -19.61
CA MET A 1 1.97 3.19 -18.30
C MET A 1 0.90 2.54 -17.45
N LYS A 2 1.25 1.50 -16.74
CA LYS A 2 0.32 0.80 -15.85
C LYS A 2 0.66 1.09 -14.42
N THR A 3 -0.37 1.29 -13.62
CA THR A 3 -0.22 1.66 -12.22
C THR A 3 -1.01 0.72 -11.34
N PHE A 4 -0.42 0.28 -10.26
CA PHE A 4 -1.11 -0.57 -9.29
C PHE A 4 -0.97 0.04 -7.91
N ASN A 5 -2.10 0.35 -7.30
CA ASN A 5 -2.13 0.95 -5.97
C ASN A 5 -2.25 -0.14 -4.92
N ILE A 6 -1.42 -0.04 -3.89
CA ILE A 6 -1.45 -0.98 -2.77
C ILE A 6 -1.97 -0.24 -1.55
N TYR A 7 -3.07 -0.71 -1.00
CA TYR A 7 -3.67 -0.11 0.18
C TYR A 7 -3.36 -0.96 1.40
N PHE A 8 -3.50 -0.35 2.57
CA PHE A 8 -3.22 -1.07 3.82
C PHE A 8 -4.11 -2.32 3.94
N SER A 9 -5.34 -2.23 3.50
CA SER A 9 -6.27 -3.35 3.56
C SER A 9 -5.88 -4.49 2.63
N ASP A 10 -5.00 -4.23 1.66
CA ASP A 10 -4.52 -5.27 0.76
C ASP A 10 -3.49 -6.17 1.41
N LEU A 11 -2.94 -5.75 2.53
CA LEU A 11 -1.90 -6.53 3.21
C LEU A 11 -2.55 -7.53 4.15
N ASN A 12 -1.92 -8.70 4.29
CA ASN A 12 -2.39 -9.63 5.28
C ASN A 12 -2.04 -9.09 6.68
N LYS A 13 -2.60 -9.72 7.70
CA LYS A 13 -2.45 -9.19 9.05
C LYS A 13 -0.99 -9.12 9.48
N LYS A 14 -0.21 -10.13 9.14
CA LYS A 14 1.19 -10.15 9.53
C LYS A 14 1.96 -9.01 8.89
N ALA A 15 1.70 -8.73 7.62
CA ALA A 15 2.37 -7.63 6.95
C ALA A 15 1.94 -6.29 7.54
N GLN A 16 0.67 -6.16 7.90
CA GLN A 16 0.19 -4.94 8.54
C GLN A 16 0.91 -4.70 9.85
N GLU A 17 1.06 -5.74 10.66
CA GLU A 17 1.73 -5.59 11.95
C GLU A 17 3.19 -5.20 11.77
N ARG A 18 3.87 -5.81 10.80
CA ARG A 18 5.26 -5.48 10.56
C ARG A 18 5.44 -4.05 10.09
N LEU A 19 4.53 -3.59 9.25
CA LEU A 19 4.58 -2.23 8.76
C LEU A 19 4.41 -1.23 9.89
N LEU A 20 3.41 -1.44 10.72
CA LEU A 20 3.13 -0.54 11.83
C LEU A 20 4.28 -0.54 12.84
N GLU A 21 4.85 -1.71 13.09
CA GLU A 21 5.96 -1.82 14.03
C GLU A 21 7.20 -1.13 13.48
N THR A 22 7.45 -1.28 12.19
CA THR A 22 8.61 -0.69 11.57
C THR A 22 8.60 0.83 11.69
N PHE A 23 7.43 1.43 11.50
CA PHE A 23 7.30 2.88 11.54
C PHE A 23 6.75 3.39 12.87
N MET A 24 6.45 2.47 13.80
CA MET A 24 6.00 2.83 15.13
C MET A 24 4.80 3.76 15.07
N THR A 25 3.79 3.36 14.31
CA THR A 25 2.63 4.20 14.06
C THR A 25 1.37 3.33 14.09
N THR A 26 0.24 3.97 13.86
CA THR A 26 -1.05 3.28 13.77
C THR A 26 -1.71 3.63 12.45
N PRO A 27 -2.65 2.78 11.98
CA PRO A 27 -3.34 3.10 10.72
C PRO A 27 -4.10 4.40 10.78
N GLU A 28 -4.66 4.73 11.94
CA GLU A 28 -5.43 5.95 12.09
C GLU A 28 -4.57 7.19 11.93
N GLU A 29 -3.36 7.14 12.46
CA GLU A 29 -2.47 8.28 12.37
C GLU A 29 -1.98 8.52 10.95
N GLU A 30 -1.87 7.44 10.17
CA GLU A 30 -1.38 7.55 8.81
C GLU A 30 -2.50 7.63 7.79
N ASN A 31 -3.75 7.59 8.24
CA ASN A 31 -4.92 7.57 7.35
C ASN A 31 -4.95 6.32 6.46
N TRP A 32 -4.40 5.23 6.96
CA TRP A 32 -4.39 3.97 6.25
C TRP A 32 -5.63 3.14 6.56
N ASP A 33 -6.42 3.58 7.56
CA ASP A 33 -7.63 2.86 7.93
C ASP A 33 -8.76 3.10 6.94
N ILE A 34 -8.57 4.02 6.03
CA ILE A 34 -9.51 4.24 4.94
C ILE A 34 -8.73 4.11 3.62
N ASP A 35 -9.42 3.63 2.60
CA ASP A 35 -8.76 3.35 1.32
C ASP A 35 -8.76 4.57 0.41
N ASN A 36 -8.45 5.73 0.97
CA ASN A 36 -8.34 6.96 0.17
C ASN A 36 -6.93 7.19 -0.32
N PHE A 37 -5.94 6.70 0.42
CA PHE A 37 -4.54 6.94 0.08
C PHE A 37 -3.81 5.61 0.04
N PRO A 38 -3.19 5.27 -1.08
CA PRO A 38 -2.44 4.01 -1.16
C PRO A 38 -1.15 4.08 -0.36
N LEU A 39 -0.74 2.94 0.15
CA LEU A 39 0.55 2.81 0.82
C LEU A 39 1.68 2.98 -0.18
N ALA A 40 1.50 2.44 -1.34
CA ALA A 40 2.54 2.44 -2.36
C ALA A 40 1.89 2.34 -3.72
N ILE A 41 2.60 2.79 -4.72
CA ILE A 41 2.13 2.75 -6.09
C ILE A 41 3.23 2.11 -6.92
N ILE A 42 2.88 1.04 -7.61
CA ILE A 42 3.81 0.36 -8.51
C ILE A 42 3.50 0.80 -9.92
N GLU A 43 4.50 1.33 -10.60
CA GLU A 43 4.33 1.81 -11.97
C GLU A 43 5.22 1.01 -12.89
N ARG A 44 4.65 0.59 -14.00
CA ARG A 44 5.39 -0.14 -15.04
C ARG A 44 4.98 0.43 -16.38
N GLU A 45 5.91 0.48 -17.29
CA GLU A 45 5.56 0.82 -18.65
C GLU A 45 4.69 -0.27 -19.22
N GLY A 46 3.60 0.14 -19.84
CA GLY A 46 2.68 -0.81 -20.41
C GLY A 46 3.31 -1.42 -21.63
N GLY A 47 3.72 -2.49 -21.59
CA GLY A 47 4.36 -3.13 -22.69
C GLY A 47 3.44 -3.58 -23.76
N GLU A 48 3.38 -3.52 -24.00
CA GLU A 48 2.98 -4.04 -24.69
C GLU A 48 3.42 -4.82 -25.18
N ASP A 49 3.58 -4.88 -25.13
CA ASP A 49 3.87 -5.42 -25.38
C ASP A 49 4.12 -5.82 -25.40
N ALA A 50 4.04 -5.83 -25.48
CA ALA A 50 4.09 -6.24 -25.56
C ALA A 50 4.07 -6.66 -25.65
#